data_b0745224e8577f22224a8369ffd6382d
#
_entry.id   b0745224e8577f22224a8369ffd6382d
#
_cell.length_a   1.000
_cell.length_b   1.000
_cell.length_c   1.000
_cell.angle_alpha   90.00
_cell.angle_beta   90.00
_cell.angle_gamma   90.00
#
_symmetry.space_group_name_H-M   'P 1'
#
loop_
_entity.id
_entity.type
_entity.pdbx_description
1 polymer ?
#
loop_
_entity_poly.entity_id
_entity_poly.type
_entity_poly.pdbx_seq_one_letter_code
_entity_poly.pdbx_strand_id
1 'polypeptide(L)'
;KLAEVSLENLELEEQLKTLQQQVNEKEAEVAQFERQLSVIYDELETYRLLSGVLEGKGPGVIVTLEDRHYDEASDPNEYIVHEQDVRGVVNELLAAGAEGISINGQRYVQRTAIRCVGPTIIVNDVKSTAPFEIAAVGEPDTLYNALHMPGGYVDVLESWGISVKVEKKDEIILPAYVGDL
;
A
#
# COMPACT_ATOMS: atom_id res chain seq x y z
N LYS A 1 29.89 38.20 59.38
CA LYS A 1 29.03 38.70 58.29
C LYS A 1 29.67 38.53 56.90
N LEU A 2 30.84 39.08 56.61
CA LEU A 2 31.50 38.93 55.28
C LEU A 2 31.91 37.48 54.99
N ALA A 3 32.44 36.77 55.97
CA ALA A 3 32.79 35.34 55.80
C ALA A 3 31.58 34.43 55.63
N GLU A 4 30.44 34.70 56.27
CA GLU A 4 29.17 33.97 56.11
C GLU A 4 28.62 34.17 54.76
N VAL A 5 28.56 35.35 54.17
CA VAL A 5 28.12 35.66 52.83
C VAL A 5 29.05 35.02 51.80
N SER A 6 30.34 34.94 52.03
CA SER A 6 31.31 34.29 51.17
C SER A 6 31.07 32.76 51.13
N LEU A 7 30.76 32.17 52.29
CA LEU A 7 30.44 30.73 52.36
C LEU A 7 29.10 30.38 51.62
N GLU A 8 28.09 31.21 51.84
CA GLU A 8 26.78 31.05 51.18
C GLU A 8 26.92 31.22 49.67
N ASN A 9 27.75 32.13 49.19
CA ASN A 9 28.02 32.26 47.76
C ASN A 9 28.69 31.01 47.16
N LEU A 10 29.67 30.41 47.89
CA LEU A 10 30.31 29.18 47.43
C LEU A 10 29.34 28.00 47.37
N GLU A 11 28.45 27.87 48.35
CA GLU A 11 27.40 26.85 48.35
C GLU A 11 26.41 27.04 47.20
N LEU A 12 26.01 28.28 46.92
CA LEU A 12 25.12 28.60 45.78
C LEU A 12 25.79 28.34 44.43
N GLU A 13 27.08 28.62 44.28
CA GLU A 13 27.85 28.30 43.06
C GLU A 13 27.92 26.79 42.83
N GLU A 14 28.09 25.97 43.87
CA GLU A 14 28.14 24.53 43.80
C GLU A 14 26.75 23.95 43.46
N GLN A 15 25.67 24.50 44.03
CA GLN A 15 24.30 24.15 43.69
C GLN A 15 23.98 24.50 42.26
N LEU A 16 24.36 25.68 41.77
CA LEU A 16 24.20 26.10 40.39
C LEU A 16 24.89 25.15 39.41
N LYS A 17 26.13 24.76 39.71
CA LYS A 17 26.89 23.82 38.89
C LYS A 17 26.23 22.44 38.84
N THR A 18 25.71 21.96 39.98
CA THR A 18 24.99 20.67 40.06
C THR A 18 23.71 20.70 39.28
N LEU A 19 22.91 21.77 39.42
CA LEU A 19 21.69 21.97 38.67
C LEU A 19 21.94 22.06 37.16
N GLN A 20 22.99 22.76 36.76
CA GLN A 20 23.38 22.88 35.36
C GLN A 20 23.76 21.52 34.74
N GLN A 21 24.47 20.70 35.54
CA GLN A 21 24.80 19.34 35.12
C GLN A 21 23.54 18.46 34.97
N GLN A 22 22.60 18.54 35.93
CA GLN A 22 21.34 17.82 35.86
C GLN A 22 20.49 18.26 34.64
N VAL A 23 20.46 19.56 34.33
CA VAL A 23 19.77 20.07 33.12
C VAL A 23 20.38 19.47 31.86
N ASN A 24 21.72 19.52 31.73
CA ASN A 24 22.42 18.96 30.58
C ASN A 24 22.16 17.44 30.41
N GLU A 25 22.13 16.69 31.52
CA GLU A 25 21.80 15.26 31.50
C GLU A 25 20.34 15.03 31.01
N LYS A 26 19.40 15.84 31.52
CA LYS A 26 17.99 15.74 31.08
C LYS A 26 17.77 16.15 29.63
N GLU A 27 18.44 17.17 29.16
CA GLU A 27 18.43 17.57 27.76
C GLU A 27 18.97 16.45 26.85
N ALA A 28 20.04 15.76 27.28
CA ALA A 28 20.54 14.60 26.51
C ALA A 28 19.58 13.42 26.50
N GLU A 29 18.88 13.12 27.61
CA GLU A 29 17.83 12.13 27.69
C GLU A 29 16.67 12.48 26.73
N VAL A 30 16.19 13.72 26.75
CA VAL A 30 15.11 14.20 25.88
C VAL A 30 15.51 14.05 24.40
N ALA A 31 16.71 14.49 24.02
CA ALA A 31 17.22 14.35 22.66
C ALA A 31 17.33 12.88 22.20
N GLN A 32 17.60 11.97 23.12
CA GLN A 32 17.58 10.52 22.82
C GLN A 32 16.16 10.01 22.62
N PHE A 33 15.21 10.42 23.45
CA PHE A 33 13.80 10.07 23.32
C PHE A 33 13.21 10.57 22.00
N GLU A 34 13.51 11.80 21.61
CA GLU A 34 13.04 12.37 20.34
C GLU A 34 13.53 11.57 19.13
N ARG A 35 14.80 11.13 19.14
CA ARG A 35 15.33 10.26 18.08
C ARG A 35 14.63 8.89 18.02
N GLN A 36 14.39 8.28 19.17
CA GLN A 36 13.66 6.99 19.21
C GLN A 36 12.22 7.14 18.71
N LEU A 37 11.57 8.24 19.09
CA LEU A 37 10.21 8.54 18.66
C LEU A 37 10.12 8.71 17.12
N SER A 38 11.09 9.42 16.52
CA SER A 38 11.17 9.61 15.08
C SER A 38 11.25 8.26 14.34
N VAL A 39 12.10 7.34 14.81
CA VAL A 39 12.23 6.00 14.20
C VAL A 39 10.89 5.23 14.26
N ILE A 40 10.22 5.28 15.42
CA ILE A 40 8.92 4.60 15.58
C ILE A 40 7.84 5.20 14.67
N TYR A 41 7.84 6.52 14.49
CA TYR A 41 6.91 7.18 13.56
C TYR A 41 7.17 6.77 12.11
N ASP A 42 8.42 6.71 11.67
CA ASP A 42 8.79 6.29 10.31
C ASP A 42 8.39 4.82 10.05
N GLU A 43 8.60 3.94 11.03
CA GLU A 43 8.15 2.56 10.95
C GLU A 43 6.62 2.45 10.89
N LEU A 44 5.91 3.22 11.73
CA LEU A 44 4.44 3.22 11.74
C LEU A 44 3.87 3.70 10.40
N GLU A 45 4.45 4.74 9.81
CA GLU A 45 4.03 5.25 8.51
C GLU A 45 4.25 4.20 7.41
N THR A 46 5.39 3.51 7.44
CA THR A 46 5.68 2.40 6.55
C THR A 46 4.65 1.27 6.67
N TYR A 47 4.34 0.85 7.89
CA TYR A 47 3.31 -0.20 8.11
C TYR A 47 1.91 0.24 7.69
N ARG A 48 1.55 1.49 7.89
CA ARG A 48 0.27 2.04 7.42
C ARG A 48 0.17 2.05 5.90
N LEU A 49 1.26 2.37 5.22
CA LEU A 49 1.33 2.33 3.76
C LEU A 49 1.17 0.89 3.24
N LEU A 50 1.95 -0.05 3.76
CA LEU A 50 1.93 -1.47 3.38
C LEU A 50 0.58 -2.14 3.70
N SER A 51 -0.02 -1.80 4.83
CA SER A 51 -1.35 -2.32 5.21
C SER A 51 -2.51 -1.71 4.40
N GLY A 52 -2.25 -0.68 3.61
CA GLY A 52 -3.25 0.00 2.80
C GLY A 52 -4.09 1.04 3.52
N VAL A 53 -3.79 1.36 4.78
CA VAL A 53 -4.48 2.40 5.58
C VAL A 53 -4.23 3.79 5.00
N LEU A 54 -3.07 4.00 4.39
CA LEU A 54 -2.72 5.24 3.71
C LEU A 54 -2.76 5.08 2.20
N GLU A 55 -3.03 6.19 1.52
CA GLU A 55 -2.81 6.30 0.09
C GLU A 55 -1.33 6.02 -0.22
N GLY A 56 -1.08 5.21 -1.24
CA GLY A 56 0.26 4.89 -1.73
C GLY A 56 0.45 5.37 -3.15
N LYS A 57 1.67 5.72 -3.51
CA LYS A 57 2.03 6.05 -4.89
C LYS A 57 3.39 5.51 -5.27
N GLY A 58 3.54 5.15 -6.53
CA GLY A 58 4.80 4.66 -7.07
C GLY A 58 4.68 4.26 -8.53
N PRO A 59 5.78 3.84 -9.15
CA PRO A 59 5.74 3.26 -10.48
C PRO A 59 5.05 1.89 -10.44
N GLY A 60 4.60 1.41 -11.60
CA GLY A 60 3.95 0.11 -11.64
C GLY A 60 3.27 -0.22 -12.97
N VAL A 61 2.23 -1.04 -12.90
CA VAL A 61 1.43 -1.44 -14.05
C VAL A 61 -0.06 -1.27 -13.79
N ILE A 62 -0.80 -0.99 -14.87
CA ILE A 62 -2.25 -1.04 -14.89
C ILE A 62 -2.66 -2.18 -15.83
N VAL A 63 -3.46 -3.11 -15.31
CA VAL A 63 -4.04 -4.22 -16.07
C VAL A 63 -5.52 -3.92 -16.25
N THR A 64 -5.98 -3.87 -17.48
CA THR A 64 -7.39 -3.68 -17.83
C THR A 64 -7.94 -4.98 -18.39
N LEU A 65 -9.01 -5.49 -17.78
CA LEU A 65 -9.76 -6.65 -18.26
C LEU A 65 -11.09 -6.19 -18.83
N GLU A 66 -11.38 -6.58 -20.07
CA GLU A 66 -12.64 -6.27 -20.76
C GLU A 66 -13.35 -7.55 -21.16
N ASP A 67 -14.67 -7.51 -21.12
CA ASP A 67 -15.53 -8.60 -21.56
C ASP A 67 -15.25 -8.92 -23.03
N ARG A 68 -15.40 -10.19 -23.37
CA ARG A 68 -15.31 -10.65 -24.76
C ARG A 68 -16.45 -10.08 -25.60
N HIS A 69 -16.22 -9.91 -26.90
CA HIS A 69 -17.31 -9.58 -27.83
C HIS A 69 -18.35 -10.70 -27.86
N TYR A 70 -19.61 -10.32 -27.67
CA TYR A 70 -20.75 -11.21 -27.68
C TYR A 70 -20.94 -11.86 -29.05
N ASP A 71 -21.06 -13.19 -29.08
CA ASP A 71 -21.48 -13.97 -30.24
C ASP A 71 -22.84 -14.63 -29.90
N GLU A 72 -23.88 -14.36 -30.68
CA GLU A 72 -25.26 -14.81 -30.41
C GLU A 72 -25.41 -16.35 -30.28
N ALA A 73 -24.37 -17.12 -30.61
CA ALA A 73 -24.39 -18.58 -30.59
C ALA A 73 -23.94 -19.23 -29.27
N SER A 74 -23.45 -18.46 -28.31
CA SER A 74 -22.83 -18.98 -27.07
C SER A 74 -23.52 -18.44 -25.80
N ASP A 75 -23.25 -19.07 -24.66
CA ASP A 75 -23.79 -18.64 -23.36
C ASP A 75 -23.25 -17.23 -22.99
N PRO A 76 -24.15 -16.27 -22.73
CA PRO A 76 -23.72 -14.93 -22.30
C PRO A 76 -22.72 -14.92 -21.10
N ASN A 77 -22.77 -15.94 -20.26
CA ASN A 77 -21.92 -16.09 -19.12
C ASN A 77 -20.45 -16.43 -19.48
N GLU A 78 -20.18 -16.93 -20.67
CA GLU A 78 -18.84 -17.25 -21.17
C GLU A 78 -18.07 -16.02 -21.68
N TYR A 79 -18.72 -14.85 -21.78
CA TYR A 79 -18.17 -13.64 -22.37
C TYR A 79 -17.78 -12.57 -21.34
N ILE A 80 -18.17 -12.76 -20.11
CA ILE A 80 -17.96 -11.77 -19.06
C ILE A 80 -16.75 -12.13 -18.20
N VAL A 81 -16.07 -11.10 -17.71
CA VAL A 81 -14.99 -11.24 -16.70
C VAL A 81 -15.60 -11.66 -15.37
N HIS A 82 -15.06 -12.70 -14.75
CA HIS A 82 -15.49 -13.21 -13.44
C HIS A 82 -14.53 -12.78 -12.32
N GLU A 83 -14.99 -12.93 -11.06
CA GLU A 83 -14.12 -12.62 -9.92
C GLU A 83 -12.83 -13.46 -9.88
N GLN A 84 -12.88 -14.71 -10.41
CA GLN A 84 -11.71 -15.57 -10.48
C GLN A 84 -10.64 -15.01 -11.42
N ASP A 85 -11.04 -14.30 -12.49
CA ASP A 85 -10.14 -13.70 -13.47
C ASP A 85 -9.40 -12.51 -12.86
N VAL A 86 -10.15 -11.62 -12.19
CA VAL A 86 -9.59 -10.51 -11.43
C VAL A 86 -8.67 -11.01 -10.32
N ARG A 87 -9.09 -12.04 -9.58
CA ARG A 87 -8.29 -12.62 -8.49
C ARG A 87 -7.01 -13.30 -8.99
N GLY A 88 -7.07 -13.95 -10.16
CA GLY A 88 -5.91 -14.54 -10.80
C GLY A 88 -4.87 -13.49 -11.14
N VAL A 89 -5.25 -12.37 -11.77
CA VAL A 89 -4.34 -11.26 -12.07
C VAL A 89 -3.75 -10.66 -10.78
N VAL A 90 -4.58 -10.47 -9.75
CA VAL A 90 -4.09 -9.98 -8.43
C VAL A 90 -3.04 -10.94 -7.86
N ASN A 91 -3.27 -12.24 -7.92
CA ASN A 91 -2.32 -13.24 -7.42
C ASN A 91 -0.99 -13.22 -8.19
N GLU A 92 -1.04 -13.09 -9.52
CA GLU A 92 0.18 -12.96 -10.35
C GLU A 92 0.98 -11.70 -9.98
N LEU A 93 0.29 -10.57 -9.80
CA LEU A 93 0.92 -9.31 -9.40
C LEU A 93 1.56 -9.40 -8.01
N LEU A 94 0.87 -10.02 -7.04
CA LEU A 94 1.42 -10.24 -5.70
C LEU A 94 2.63 -11.18 -5.73
N ALA A 95 2.57 -12.26 -6.50
CA ALA A 95 3.68 -13.20 -6.68
C ALA A 95 4.89 -12.54 -7.35
N ALA A 96 4.65 -11.57 -8.24
CA ALA A 96 5.68 -10.78 -8.90
C ALA A 96 6.27 -9.66 -8.02
N GLY A 97 5.77 -9.48 -6.80
CA GLY A 97 6.30 -8.52 -5.83
C GLY A 97 5.61 -7.15 -5.86
N ALA A 98 4.33 -7.08 -6.26
CA ALA A 98 3.56 -5.85 -6.12
C ALA A 98 3.46 -5.43 -4.64
N GLU A 99 3.78 -4.17 -4.35
CA GLU A 99 3.78 -3.59 -3.00
C GLU A 99 2.39 -3.11 -2.57
N GLY A 100 1.53 -2.86 -3.53
CA GLY A 100 0.14 -2.48 -3.30
C GLY A 100 -0.68 -2.62 -4.58
N ILE A 101 -1.98 -2.88 -4.42
CA ILE A 101 -2.90 -3.10 -5.54
C ILE A 101 -4.22 -2.36 -5.25
N SER A 102 -4.89 -1.90 -6.30
CA SER A 102 -6.28 -1.48 -6.26
C SER A 102 -7.06 -2.07 -7.45
N ILE A 103 -8.35 -2.29 -7.26
CA ILE A 103 -9.27 -2.81 -8.28
C ILE A 103 -10.39 -1.79 -8.44
N ASN A 104 -10.51 -1.18 -9.62
CA ASN A 104 -11.48 -0.10 -9.90
C ASN A 104 -11.50 0.96 -8.79
N GLY A 105 -10.32 1.42 -8.33
CA GLY A 105 -10.18 2.40 -7.28
C GLY A 105 -10.46 1.88 -5.86
N GLN A 106 -10.64 0.57 -5.67
CA GLN A 106 -10.77 -0.05 -4.35
C GLN A 106 -9.45 -0.65 -3.91
N ARG A 107 -8.85 -0.14 -2.82
CA ARG A 107 -7.59 -0.68 -2.28
C ARG A 107 -7.75 -2.16 -1.91
N TYR A 108 -6.87 -2.99 -2.46
CA TYR A 108 -6.75 -4.39 -2.09
C TYR A 108 -5.94 -4.52 -0.80
N VAL A 109 -6.51 -5.18 0.19
CA VAL A 109 -5.90 -5.50 1.48
C VAL A 109 -6.21 -6.96 1.83
N GLN A 110 -5.60 -7.49 2.87
CA GLN A 110 -5.79 -8.89 3.29
C GLN A 110 -7.27 -9.28 3.51
N ARG A 111 -8.11 -8.32 3.92
CA ARG A 111 -9.55 -8.52 4.17
C ARG A 111 -10.44 -8.22 2.96
N THR A 112 -9.87 -7.83 1.83
CA THR A 112 -10.63 -7.53 0.62
C THR A 112 -11.39 -8.75 0.15
N ALA A 113 -12.71 -8.61 0.04
CA ALA A 113 -13.58 -9.61 -0.58
C ALA A 113 -13.83 -9.24 -2.03
N ILE A 114 -13.63 -10.20 -2.94
CA ILE A 114 -13.99 -10.10 -4.37
C ILE A 114 -15.05 -11.14 -4.64
N ARG A 115 -16.22 -10.73 -5.10
CA ARG A 115 -17.39 -11.61 -5.30
C ARG A 115 -18.12 -11.25 -6.58
N CYS A 116 -18.62 -12.24 -7.33
CA CYS A 116 -19.55 -12.04 -8.44
C CYS A 116 -21.01 -12.00 -7.98
N VAL A 117 -21.79 -11.12 -8.58
CA VAL A 117 -23.24 -11.11 -8.52
C VAL A 117 -23.78 -10.80 -9.93
N GLY A 118 -24.04 -11.86 -10.71
CA GLY A 118 -24.31 -11.72 -12.14
C GLY A 118 -23.10 -11.09 -12.88
N PRO A 119 -23.32 -10.14 -13.78
CA PRO A 119 -22.25 -9.49 -14.55
C PRO A 119 -21.47 -8.44 -13.73
N THR A 120 -21.72 -8.37 -12.43
CA THR A 120 -21.14 -7.36 -11.54
C THR A 120 -20.15 -8.01 -10.59
N ILE A 121 -18.97 -7.44 -10.45
CA ILE A 121 -18.00 -7.82 -9.42
C ILE A 121 -18.07 -6.80 -8.28
N ILE A 122 -18.13 -7.30 -7.05
CA ILE A 122 -18.15 -6.51 -5.81
C ILE A 122 -16.79 -6.63 -5.17
N VAL A 123 -16.12 -5.47 -4.98
CA VAL A 123 -14.85 -5.35 -4.27
C VAL A 123 -15.04 -4.38 -3.11
N ASN A 124 -14.74 -4.81 -1.87
CA ASN A 124 -14.94 -3.98 -0.67
C ASN A 124 -16.36 -3.38 -0.60
N ASP A 125 -17.38 -4.19 -0.91
CA ASP A 125 -18.80 -3.82 -0.99
C ASP A 125 -19.17 -2.78 -2.07
N VAL A 126 -18.21 -2.37 -2.91
CA VAL A 126 -18.45 -1.51 -4.08
C VAL A 126 -18.66 -2.37 -5.33
N LYS A 127 -19.78 -2.13 -6.02
CA LYS A 127 -20.15 -2.84 -7.26
C LYS A 127 -19.47 -2.17 -8.45
N SER A 128 -18.90 -2.98 -9.35
CA SER A 128 -18.36 -2.55 -10.63
C SER A 128 -18.63 -3.56 -11.74
N THR A 129 -18.60 -3.09 -12.96
CA THR A 129 -18.74 -3.88 -14.19
C THR A 129 -17.49 -3.67 -15.05
N ALA A 130 -17.27 -4.50 -16.06
CA ALA A 130 -16.18 -4.30 -17.01
C ALA A 130 -16.25 -2.90 -17.67
N PRO A 131 -15.11 -2.29 -18.03
CA PRO A 131 -13.76 -2.84 -17.82
C PRO A 131 -13.31 -2.83 -16.35
N PHE A 132 -12.53 -3.85 -15.97
CA PHE A 132 -11.91 -3.90 -14.64
C PHE A 132 -10.47 -3.43 -14.73
N GLU A 133 -10.15 -2.34 -14.03
CA GLU A 133 -8.82 -1.78 -13.92
C GLU A 133 -8.17 -2.28 -12.63
N ILE A 134 -7.06 -3.00 -12.78
CA ILE A 134 -6.25 -3.49 -11.67
C ILE A 134 -4.92 -2.71 -11.72
N ALA A 135 -4.76 -1.77 -10.80
CA ALA A 135 -3.56 -0.98 -10.69
C ALA A 135 -2.64 -1.58 -9.61
N ALA A 136 -1.37 -1.76 -9.94
CA ALA A 136 -0.36 -2.32 -9.03
C ALA A 136 0.89 -1.45 -8.99
N VAL A 137 1.32 -1.08 -7.79
CA VAL A 137 2.58 -0.39 -7.54
C VAL A 137 3.67 -1.43 -7.27
N GLY A 138 4.84 -1.23 -7.86
CA GLY A 138 6.01 -2.10 -7.79
C GLY A 138 6.95 -1.81 -8.95
N GLU A 139 7.97 -2.66 -9.15
CA GLU A 139 8.91 -2.50 -10.26
C GLU A 139 8.21 -2.82 -11.61
N PRO A 140 8.03 -1.85 -12.54
CA PRO A 140 7.17 -2.00 -13.70
C PRO A 140 7.59 -3.11 -14.67
N ASP A 141 8.89 -3.28 -14.87
CA ASP A 141 9.41 -4.30 -15.79
C ASP A 141 9.21 -5.71 -15.22
N THR A 142 9.41 -5.88 -13.92
CA THR A 142 9.20 -7.17 -13.24
C THR A 142 7.72 -7.55 -13.27
N LEU A 143 6.81 -6.63 -12.92
CA LEU A 143 5.37 -6.88 -12.94
C LEU A 143 4.87 -7.17 -14.36
N TYR A 144 5.30 -6.38 -15.34
CA TYR A 144 4.92 -6.56 -16.74
C TYR A 144 5.39 -7.92 -17.30
N ASN A 145 6.65 -8.28 -17.07
CA ASN A 145 7.22 -9.52 -17.58
C ASN A 145 6.59 -10.76 -16.91
N ALA A 146 6.27 -10.69 -15.63
CA ALA A 146 5.57 -11.77 -14.92
C ALA A 146 4.20 -12.05 -15.55
N LEU A 147 3.44 -10.99 -15.85
CA LEU A 147 2.12 -11.14 -16.48
C LEU A 147 2.20 -11.70 -17.91
N HIS A 148 3.27 -11.39 -18.67
CA HIS A 148 3.48 -11.86 -20.03
C HIS A 148 4.40 -13.09 -20.12
N MET A 149 4.56 -13.83 -19.03
CA MET A 149 5.29 -15.10 -19.06
C MET A 149 4.58 -16.10 -19.99
N PRO A 150 5.28 -16.74 -20.93
CA PRO A 150 4.65 -17.71 -21.82
C PRO A 150 3.92 -18.83 -21.09
N GLY A 151 2.65 -19.04 -21.39
CA GLY A 151 1.78 -19.98 -20.70
C GLY A 151 1.30 -19.46 -19.34
N GLY A 152 1.53 -18.18 -19.02
CA GLY A 152 1.05 -17.53 -17.81
C GLY A 152 -0.45 -17.21 -17.82
N TYR A 153 -0.89 -16.54 -16.76
CA TYR A 153 -2.31 -16.32 -16.55
C TYR A 153 -2.95 -15.39 -17.59
N VAL A 154 -2.20 -14.41 -18.11
CA VAL A 154 -2.68 -13.53 -19.19
C VAL A 154 -2.92 -14.33 -20.46
N ASP A 155 -2.00 -15.22 -20.86
CA ASP A 155 -2.21 -16.10 -22.04
C ASP A 155 -3.47 -16.96 -21.87
N VAL A 156 -3.75 -17.43 -20.66
CA VAL A 156 -4.96 -18.21 -20.34
C VAL A 156 -6.22 -17.37 -20.52
N LEU A 157 -6.25 -16.14 -19.98
CA LEU A 157 -7.39 -15.22 -20.12
C LEU A 157 -7.66 -14.87 -21.59
N GLU A 158 -6.60 -14.56 -22.35
CA GLU A 158 -6.70 -14.28 -23.78
C GLU A 158 -7.19 -15.50 -24.58
N SER A 159 -6.76 -16.70 -24.21
CA SER A 159 -7.26 -17.94 -24.83
C SER A 159 -8.77 -18.17 -24.61
N TRP A 160 -9.30 -17.67 -23.51
CA TRP A 160 -10.75 -17.66 -23.22
C TRP A 160 -11.47 -16.48 -23.88
N GLY A 161 -10.71 -15.57 -24.53
CA GLY A 161 -11.22 -14.44 -25.29
C GLY A 161 -11.45 -13.18 -24.44
N ILE A 162 -11.02 -13.14 -23.20
CA ILE A 162 -11.00 -11.92 -22.40
C ILE A 162 -9.92 -10.99 -22.95
N SER A 163 -10.27 -9.73 -23.18
CA SER A 163 -9.30 -8.72 -23.59
C SER A 163 -8.47 -8.30 -22.39
N VAL A 164 -7.15 -8.47 -22.48
CA VAL A 164 -6.20 -8.08 -21.43
C VAL A 164 -5.26 -7.03 -21.98
N LYS A 165 -5.22 -5.85 -21.34
CA LYS A 165 -4.28 -4.79 -21.66
C LYS A 165 -3.42 -4.49 -20.45
N VAL A 166 -2.10 -4.48 -20.63
CA VAL A 166 -1.14 -4.15 -19.56
C VAL A 166 -0.33 -2.94 -19.95
N GLU A 167 -0.35 -1.91 -19.13
CA GLU A 167 0.39 -0.66 -19.36
C GLU A 167 1.32 -0.37 -18.18
N LYS A 168 2.59 -0.08 -18.48
CA LYS A 168 3.54 0.44 -17.49
C LYS A 168 3.25 1.91 -17.24
N LYS A 169 3.36 2.35 -15.99
CA LYS A 169 3.19 3.75 -15.58
C LYS A 169 4.33 4.15 -14.65
N ASP A 170 4.81 5.37 -14.83
CA ASP A 170 5.85 5.95 -13.96
C ASP A 170 5.28 6.35 -12.58
N GLU A 171 3.99 6.65 -12.53
CA GLU A 171 3.28 6.97 -11.29
C GLU A 171 1.86 6.39 -11.32
N ILE A 172 1.54 5.63 -10.29
CA ILE A 172 0.20 5.11 -9.98
C ILE A 172 -0.14 5.55 -8.57
N ILE A 173 -1.36 6.02 -8.37
CA ILE A 173 -1.88 6.38 -7.05
C ILE A 173 -2.87 5.29 -6.62
N LEU A 174 -2.58 4.65 -5.50
CA LEU A 174 -3.46 3.68 -4.87
C LEU A 174 -4.22 4.36 -3.74
N PRO A 175 -5.55 4.34 -3.72
CA PRO A 175 -6.32 4.95 -2.63
C PRO A 175 -6.06 4.26 -1.30
N ALA A 176 -6.36 4.93 -0.21
CA ALA A 176 -6.44 4.30 1.10
C ALA A 176 -7.64 3.33 1.14
N TYR A 177 -7.51 2.25 1.92
CA TYR A 177 -8.62 1.35 2.19
C TYR A 177 -9.67 2.06 3.04
N VAL A 178 -10.94 1.98 2.60
CA VAL A 178 -12.08 2.56 3.29
C VAL A 178 -12.94 1.41 3.84
N GLY A 179 -12.68 1.02 5.06
CA GLY A 179 -13.39 -0.06 5.74
C GLY A 179 -12.77 -0.37 7.10
N ASP A 180 -13.39 -1.28 7.85
CA ASP A 180 -12.83 -1.76 9.11
C ASP A 180 -11.69 -2.75 8.82
N LEU A 181 -10.51 -2.48 9.39
CA LEU A 181 -9.30 -3.30 9.24
C LEU A 181 -9.30 -4.51 10.19
#